data_04e22f42af1f6ca0415d2778ea40a55d
#
_entry.id   04e22f42af1f6ca0415d2778ea40a55d
#
_cell.length_a   1.000
_cell.length_b   1.000
_cell.length_c   1.000
_cell.angle_alpha   90.00
_cell.angle_beta   90.00
_cell.angle_gamma   90.00
#
_symmetry.space_group_name_H-M   'P 1'
#
loop_
_entity.id
_entity.type
_entity.pdbx_description
1 polymer ?
#
loop_
_entity_poly.entity_id
_entity_poly.type
_entity_poly.pdbx_seq_one_letter_code
_entity_poly.pdbx_strand_id
1 'polypeptide(L)'
;MANLTTRIGGQHYYKAATGNNESLLNFWKGTQAQYDAEKQTSATTSGNPSGASTVTFTVTSSSIFTAGDTVFVTGSGSGNTTRTEGTVSNVPGATSVIIDFTPAYTSGAATGYQIDLYDPNTFYIITA
;
A
#
# COMPACT_ATOMS: atom_id res chain seq x y z
N MET A 1 -9.36 -27.32 8.78
CA MET A 1 -7.95 -26.95 8.81
C MET A 1 -7.51 -26.37 7.47
N ALA A 2 -6.92 -25.25 7.51
CA ALA A 2 -6.37 -24.66 6.30
C ALA A 2 -4.98 -25.23 6.05
N ASN A 3 -4.76 -25.71 4.87
CA ASN A 3 -3.50 -26.32 4.50
C ASN A 3 -3.00 -25.79 3.18
N LEU A 4 -1.72 -25.68 3.10
CA LEU A 4 -1.06 -25.48 1.84
C LEU A 4 -1.05 -26.80 1.09
N THR A 5 -1.70 -26.84 -0.06
CA THR A 5 -1.88 -28.10 -0.79
C THR A 5 -0.95 -28.24 -1.97
N THR A 6 -0.61 -27.16 -2.64
CA THR A 6 0.15 -27.22 -3.88
C THR A 6 1.00 -25.98 -4.06
N ARG A 7 2.19 -26.19 -4.63
CA ARG A 7 3.07 -25.12 -5.08
C ARG A 7 3.16 -25.18 -6.60
N ILE A 8 2.82 -24.08 -7.26
CA ILE A 8 2.86 -23.97 -8.71
C ILE A 8 3.60 -22.68 -9.09
N GLY A 9 4.69 -22.79 -9.85
CA GLY A 9 5.41 -21.63 -10.38
C GLY A 9 5.87 -20.62 -9.32
N GLY A 10 6.29 -21.07 -8.15
CA GLY A 10 6.69 -20.19 -7.04
C GLY A 10 5.56 -19.62 -6.22
N GLN A 11 4.32 -19.97 -6.53
CA GLN A 11 3.13 -19.58 -5.80
C GLN A 11 2.60 -20.75 -4.98
N HIS A 12 1.94 -20.40 -3.86
CA HIS A 12 1.30 -21.38 -3.00
C HIS A 12 -0.20 -21.18 -3.00
N TYR A 13 -0.94 -22.26 -3.14
CA TYR A 13 -2.38 -22.25 -3.02
C TYR A 13 -2.77 -22.63 -1.60
N TYR A 14 -3.70 -21.87 -1.08
CA TYR A 14 -4.24 -22.04 0.25
C TYR A 14 -5.73 -22.36 0.14
N LYS A 15 -6.15 -23.45 0.75
CA LYS A 15 -7.55 -23.84 0.79
C LYS A 15 -8.18 -23.37 2.08
N ALA A 16 -9.24 -22.60 1.99
CA ALA A 16 -9.97 -22.14 3.15
C ALA A 16 -10.61 -23.29 3.93
N ALA A 17 -10.61 -23.18 5.26
CA ALA A 17 -11.13 -24.23 6.13
C ALA A 17 -12.65 -24.44 6.01
N THR A 18 -13.38 -23.41 5.61
CA THR A 18 -14.85 -23.40 5.62
C THR A 18 -15.48 -23.31 4.24
N GLY A 19 -14.68 -23.51 3.18
CA GLY A 19 -15.20 -23.44 1.84
C GLY A 19 -14.37 -24.23 0.86
N ASN A 20 -14.79 -24.20 -0.38
CA ASN A 20 -14.10 -24.85 -1.48
C ASN A 20 -13.21 -23.90 -2.26
N ASN A 21 -13.06 -22.67 -1.78
CA ASN A 21 -12.26 -21.66 -2.43
C ASN A 21 -10.79 -21.84 -2.08
N GLU A 22 -9.96 -21.78 -3.09
CA GLU A 22 -8.53 -21.72 -2.94
C GLU A 22 -8.07 -20.30 -3.17
N SER A 23 -7.23 -19.78 -2.28
CA SER A 23 -6.63 -18.48 -2.44
C SER A 23 -5.19 -18.61 -2.89
N LEU A 24 -4.84 -17.82 -3.89
CA LEU A 24 -3.46 -17.71 -4.34
C LEU A 24 -2.69 -16.86 -3.35
N LEU A 25 -1.63 -17.43 -2.78
CA LEU A 25 -0.75 -16.75 -1.85
C LEU A 25 0.58 -16.45 -2.54
N ASN A 26 0.89 -15.17 -2.67
CA ASN A 26 2.13 -14.69 -3.25
C ASN A 26 3.18 -14.44 -2.17
N PHE A 27 4.45 -14.61 -2.54
CA PHE A 27 5.58 -14.26 -1.69
C PHE A 27 6.44 -13.24 -2.41
N TRP A 28 6.69 -12.15 -1.73
CA TRP A 28 7.71 -11.19 -2.13
C TRP A 28 8.88 -11.29 -1.16
N LYS A 29 10.08 -11.37 -1.68
CA LYS A 29 11.30 -11.46 -0.87
C LYS A 29 12.33 -10.48 -1.40
N GLY A 30 12.88 -9.68 -0.53
CA GLY A 30 13.90 -8.72 -0.89
C GLY A 30 14.53 -8.07 0.33
N THR A 31 15.49 -7.20 0.07
CA THR A 31 16.08 -6.37 1.12
C THR A 31 15.17 -5.20 1.47
N GLN A 32 15.46 -4.53 2.58
CA GLN A 32 14.73 -3.31 2.94
C GLN A 32 14.83 -2.25 1.84
N ALA A 33 16.02 -2.09 1.24
CA ALA A 33 16.20 -1.12 0.16
C ALA A 33 15.36 -1.44 -1.09
N GLN A 34 15.21 -2.72 -1.41
CA GLN A 34 14.34 -3.15 -2.51
C GLN A 34 12.86 -2.90 -2.18
N TYR A 35 12.44 -3.18 -0.94
CA TYR A 35 11.09 -2.87 -0.50
C TYR A 35 10.80 -1.37 -0.61
N ASP A 36 11.71 -0.54 -0.13
CA ASP A 36 11.58 0.92 -0.19
C ASP A 36 11.48 1.44 -1.63
N ALA A 37 12.19 0.82 -2.56
CA ALA A 37 12.17 1.20 -3.97
C ALA A 37 10.93 0.73 -4.73
N GLU A 38 10.42 -0.45 -4.40
CA GLU A 38 9.37 -1.11 -5.18
C GLU A 38 7.98 -0.97 -4.56
N LYS A 39 7.90 -0.85 -3.23
CA LYS A 39 6.65 -0.92 -2.47
C LYS A 39 6.36 0.33 -1.66
N GLN A 40 7.25 1.29 -1.68
CA GLN A 40 7.16 2.46 -0.82
C GLN A 40 7.65 3.70 -1.55
N THR A 41 7.05 4.84 -1.26
CA THR A 41 7.54 6.12 -1.76
C THR A 41 7.26 7.24 -0.76
N SER A 42 8.12 8.26 -0.78
CA SER A 42 7.84 9.52 -0.07
C SER A 42 6.87 10.36 -0.88
N ALA A 43 6.05 11.11 -0.20
CA ALA A 43 5.04 11.95 -0.81
C ALA A 43 4.87 13.28 -0.08
N THR A 44 4.30 14.25 -0.78
CA THR A 44 3.87 15.53 -0.22
C THR A 44 2.45 15.86 -0.69
N THR A 45 1.78 16.76 0.00
CA THR A 45 0.48 17.31 -0.43
C THR A 45 0.52 18.83 -0.40
N SER A 46 -0.39 19.45 -1.12
CA SER A 46 -0.63 20.88 -1.01
C SER A 46 -1.63 21.11 0.13
N GLY A 47 -1.14 21.45 1.31
CA GLY A 47 -1.99 21.77 2.45
C GLY A 47 -2.28 20.57 3.37
N ASN A 48 -3.25 20.77 4.27
CA ASN A 48 -3.64 19.78 5.27
C ASN A 48 -4.73 18.85 4.71
N PRO A 49 -4.47 17.54 4.58
CA PRO A 49 -5.45 16.61 4.04
C PRO A 49 -6.51 16.14 5.05
N SER A 50 -6.46 16.61 6.29
CA SER A 50 -7.40 16.17 7.33
C SER A 50 -8.86 16.43 6.93
N GLY A 51 -9.69 15.42 7.06
CA GLY A 51 -11.09 15.46 6.67
C GLY A 51 -11.37 15.21 5.19
N ALA A 52 -10.34 15.05 4.38
CA ALA A 52 -10.50 14.79 2.96
C ALA A 52 -10.77 13.30 2.70
N SER A 53 -11.77 13.01 1.87
CA SER A 53 -12.03 11.66 1.35
C SER A 53 -11.20 11.32 0.13
N THR A 54 -10.63 12.33 -0.53
CA THR A 54 -9.75 12.18 -1.70
C THR A 54 -8.59 13.14 -1.55
N VAL A 55 -7.38 12.63 -1.69
CA VAL A 55 -6.15 13.43 -1.56
C VAL A 55 -5.25 13.17 -2.76
N THR A 56 -4.73 14.26 -3.34
CA THR A 56 -3.68 14.19 -4.35
C THR A 56 -2.32 14.31 -3.69
N PHE A 57 -1.50 13.30 -3.88
CA PHE A 57 -0.12 13.28 -3.40
C PHE A 57 0.85 13.51 -4.54
N THR A 58 1.89 14.28 -4.27
CA THR A 58 3.05 14.40 -5.15
C THR A 58 4.11 13.41 -4.70
N VAL A 59 4.57 12.58 -5.61
CA VAL A 59 5.55 11.50 -5.36
C VAL A 59 6.75 11.67 -6.29
N THR A 60 7.87 11.02 -5.98
CA THR A 60 9.05 11.04 -6.84
C THR A 60 8.78 10.32 -8.17
N SER A 61 8.08 9.19 -8.09
CA SER A 61 7.62 8.44 -9.26
C SER A 61 6.34 7.72 -8.94
N SER A 62 5.37 7.85 -9.80
CA SER A 62 4.08 7.16 -9.68
C SER A 62 4.07 5.77 -10.33
N SER A 63 5.20 5.32 -10.89
CA SER A 63 5.28 4.08 -11.68
C SER A 63 4.95 2.82 -10.88
N ILE A 64 5.04 2.88 -9.55
CA ILE A 64 4.70 1.75 -8.68
C ILE A 64 3.19 1.60 -8.45
N PHE A 65 2.38 2.61 -8.80
CA PHE A 65 0.95 2.64 -8.51
C PHE A 65 0.10 2.27 -9.72
N THR A 66 -0.98 1.56 -9.44
CA THR A 66 -2.05 1.29 -10.40
C THR A 66 -3.38 1.60 -9.71
N ALA A 67 -4.33 2.17 -10.45
CA ALA A 67 -5.67 2.41 -9.90
C ALA A 67 -6.28 1.09 -9.38
N GLY A 68 -6.84 1.15 -8.18
CA GLY A 68 -7.34 -0.02 -7.46
C GLY A 68 -6.39 -0.59 -6.40
N ASP A 69 -5.12 -0.17 -6.40
CA ASP A 69 -4.16 -0.62 -5.39
C ASP A 69 -4.59 -0.18 -3.98
N THR A 70 -4.41 -1.07 -3.02
CA THR A 70 -4.52 -0.72 -1.60
C THR A 70 -3.19 -0.16 -1.12
N VAL A 71 -3.25 0.96 -0.44
CA VAL A 71 -2.08 1.65 0.09
C VAL A 71 -2.29 2.03 1.55
N PHE A 72 -1.19 2.21 2.27
CA PHE A 72 -1.19 2.81 3.60
C PHE A 72 -0.38 4.09 3.57
N VAL A 73 -0.98 5.16 4.05
CA VAL A 73 -0.35 6.47 4.12
C VAL A 73 -0.04 6.81 5.57
N THR A 74 1.20 7.15 5.83
CA THR A 74 1.69 7.57 7.15
C THR A 74 2.30 8.95 7.03
N GLY A 75 1.87 9.88 7.87
CA GLY A 75 2.46 11.21 7.95
C GLY A 75 3.76 11.20 8.75
N SER A 76 4.67 12.10 8.43
CA SER A 76 5.92 12.33 9.16
C SER A 76 5.94 13.75 9.75
N GLY A 77 6.62 13.90 10.87
CA GLY A 77 6.73 15.19 11.57
C GLY A 77 5.83 15.27 12.80
N SER A 78 5.82 16.44 13.43
CA SER A 78 5.07 16.64 14.67
C SER A 78 3.57 16.59 14.41
N GLY A 79 2.91 15.63 15.02
CA GLY A 79 1.47 15.62 15.15
C GLY A 79 0.74 14.55 14.36
N ASN A 80 1.42 13.80 13.47
CA ASN A 80 0.67 12.82 12.73
C ASN A 80 1.46 11.64 12.19
N THR A 81 1.46 10.58 12.98
CA THR A 81 2.06 9.30 12.62
C THR A 81 1.01 8.22 12.38
N THR A 82 -0.26 8.59 12.27
CA THR A 82 -1.33 7.61 12.07
C THR A 82 -1.24 7.03 10.66
N ARG A 83 -1.18 5.71 10.60
CA ARG A 83 -1.20 4.97 9.35
C ARG A 83 -2.64 4.79 8.90
N THR A 84 -2.98 5.27 7.72
CA THR A 84 -4.34 5.25 7.19
C THR A 84 -4.40 4.47 5.89
N GLU A 85 -5.32 3.52 5.82
CA GLU A 85 -5.56 2.76 4.61
C GLU A 85 -6.32 3.62 3.58
N GLY A 86 -5.93 3.49 2.32
CA GLY A 86 -6.61 4.12 1.20
C GLY A 86 -6.53 3.27 -0.05
N THR A 87 -7.22 3.71 -1.08
CA THR A 87 -7.23 3.06 -2.39
C THR A 87 -6.78 4.05 -3.44
N VAL A 88 -5.84 3.66 -4.29
CA VAL A 88 -5.44 4.49 -5.44
C VAL A 88 -6.63 4.61 -6.39
N SER A 89 -7.16 5.81 -6.57
CA SER A 89 -8.27 6.05 -7.48
C SER A 89 -7.81 6.45 -8.87
N ASN A 90 -6.68 7.14 -8.97
CA ASN A 90 -6.11 7.56 -10.26
C ASN A 90 -4.61 7.84 -10.15
N VAL A 91 -3.92 7.70 -11.27
CA VAL A 91 -2.51 8.06 -11.44
C VAL A 91 -2.42 9.05 -12.61
N PRO A 92 -2.67 10.35 -12.35
CA PRO A 92 -2.82 11.32 -13.45
C PRO A 92 -1.51 11.72 -14.12
N GLY A 93 -0.37 11.40 -13.54
CA GLY A 93 0.93 11.77 -14.10
C GLY A 93 2.10 11.05 -13.44
N ALA A 94 3.28 11.26 -13.97
CA ALA A 94 4.50 10.56 -13.54
C ALA A 94 4.91 10.82 -12.08
N THR A 95 4.41 11.91 -11.49
CA THR A 95 4.74 12.32 -10.13
C THR A 95 3.51 12.61 -9.29
N SER A 96 2.35 12.05 -9.67
CA SER A 96 1.09 12.33 -8.99
C SER A 96 0.27 11.06 -8.82
N VAL A 97 -0.30 10.90 -7.64
CA VAL A 97 -1.23 9.82 -7.32
C VAL A 97 -2.40 10.37 -6.51
N ILE A 98 -3.61 9.92 -6.85
CA ILE A 98 -4.83 10.29 -6.14
C ILE A 98 -5.28 9.09 -5.33
N ILE A 99 -5.50 9.30 -4.04
CA ILE A 99 -5.87 8.25 -3.09
C ILE A 99 -7.21 8.63 -2.44
N ASP A 100 -8.13 7.69 -2.45
CA ASP A 100 -9.41 7.79 -1.77
C ASP A 100 -9.34 7.09 -0.41
N PHE A 101 -9.92 7.73 0.59
CA PHE A 101 -9.97 7.25 1.97
C PHE A 101 -11.41 7.07 2.42
N THR A 102 -11.72 5.91 3.00
CA THR A 102 -13.03 5.63 3.60
C THR A 102 -12.80 4.87 4.92
N PRO A 103 -13.06 5.50 6.06
CA PRO A 103 -13.48 6.90 6.27
C PRO A 103 -12.42 7.92 5.83
N ALA A 104 -12.83 9.18 5.74
CA ALA A 104 -11.94 10.27 5.34
C ALA A 104 -10.63 10.30 6.15
N TYR A 105 -9.57 10.80 5.52
CA TYR A 105 -8.27 10.94 6.17
C TYR A 105 -8.39 11.88 7.37
N THR A 106 -8.13 11.37 8.56
CA THR A 106 -8.34 12.12 9.81
C THR A 106 -7.07 12.68 10.40
N SER A 107 -5.96 12.29 9.87
CA SER A 107 -4.67 12.71 10.38
C SER A 107 -4.33 14.14 9.93
N GLY A 108 -3.82 14.95 10.86
CA GLY A 108 -3.50 16.34 10.59
C GLY A 108 -2.38 16.58 9.59
N ALA A 109 -1.98 17.84 9.45
CA ALA A 109 -0.89 18.21 8.57
C ALA A 109 0.43 17.55 9.01
N ALA A 110 1.17 17.05 8.05
CA ALA A 110 2.51 16.50 8.27
C ALA A 110 3.51 17.23 7.38
N THR A 111 4.79 17.14 7.72
CA THR A 111 5.87 17.73 6.90
C THR A 111 6.15 16.91 5.64
N GLY A 112 5.73 15.66 5.64
CA GLY A 112 5.81 14.75 4.53
C GLY A 112 4.95 13.52 4.79
N TYR A 113 4.88 12.65 3.82
CA TYR A 113 4.11 11.41 3.89
C TYR A 113 4.93 10.28 3.30
N GLN A 114 4.62 9.08 3.78
CA GLN A 114 5.11 7.83 3.22
C GLN A 114 3.90 7.03 2.75
N ILE A 115 3.96 6.51 1.54
CA ILE A 115 2.92 5.66 0.97
C ILE A 115 3.50 4.27 0.76
N ASP A 116 2.90 3.28 1.39
CA ASP A 116 3.24 1.87 1.26
C ASP A 116 2.20 1.17 0.40
N LEU A 117 2.66 0.47 -0.64
CA LEU A 117 1.82 -0.46 -1.38
C LEU A 117 1.55 -1.70 -0.54
N TYR A 118 0.31 -2.13 -0.54
CA TYR A 118 -0.11 -3.31 0.19
C TYR A 118 -0.94 -4.24 -0.67
N ASP A 119 -0.52 -5.50 -0.72
CA ASP A 119 -1.30 -6.58 -1.31
C ASP A 119 -1.66 -7.57 -0.20
N PRO A 120 -2.95 -7.73 0.16
CA PRO A 120 -3.37 -8.63 1.22
C PRO A 120 -3.09 -10.11 0.91
N ASN A 121 -2.83 -10.45 -0.34
CA ASN A 121 -2.50 -11.81 -0.76
C ASN A 121 -0.99 -12.05 -0.87
N THR A 122 -0.16 -11.13 -0.41
CA THR A 122 1.29 -11.24 -0.48
C THR A 122 1.92 -11.28 0.91
N PHE A 123 2.79 -12.25 1.11
CA PHE A 123 3.74 -12.26 2.23
C PHE A 123 5.00 -11.51 1.84
N TYR A 124 5.33 -10.48 2.60
CA TYR A 124 6.56 -9.70 2.38
C TYR A 124 7.65 -10.20 3.33
N ILE A 125 8.73 -10.69 2.76
CA ILE A 125 9.89 -11.21 3.50
C ILE A 125 11.06 -10.27 3.27
N ILE A 126 11.43 -9.54 4.32
CA ILE A 126 12.57 -8.62 4.27
C ILE A 126 13.80 -9.37 4.76
N THR A 127 14.82 -9.42 3.93
CA THR A 127 16.12 -10.04 4.24
C THR A 127 17.14 -8.97 4.63
N ALA A 128 18.11 -9.41 5.40
CA ALA A 128 19.20 -8.53 5.81
C ALA A 128 20.10 -8.10 4.62
#